data_38496363e8c0b76a28e9fe0c9c395d14
#
_entry.id   38496363e8c0b76a28e9fe0c9c395d14
#
_cell.length_a   1.000
_cell.length_b   1.000
_cell.length_c   1.000
_cell.angle_alpha   90.00
_cell.angle_beta   90.00
_cell.angle_gamma   90.00
#
_symmetry.space_group_name_H-M   'P 1'
#
loop_
_entity.id
_entity.type
_entity.pdbx_description
1 polymer ?
#
loop_
_entity_poly.entity_id
_entity_poly.type
_entity_poly.pdbx_seq_one_letter_code
_entity_poly.pdbx_strand_id
1 'polypeptide(L)'
;MKENLKNVHVADMISILKDVDGYITSFNSDISLPNRTLGIDNSIEEKFYVNTEGTHILSRVPRVSFHSIITANHNGQLSAFSIPAGYAGLGRSGGWEKIKSFDLSSYIPEQLVIASNSIKSKSEKFEEDIDVIVGPDIAGLVAHESCGHPFEADRILGREAAQAGESYLGFDCNGTKIGSKEVYVSDDPTIPGSMGFYLFDDEGVESKKRKLITAGIITDLLHNRETSSKMNIQSNGASRSTEFDKEPVIRMSNTFIEPGNYELEELISDVKSGVYIKNFMEWNIDDRRENQRYVGFEAYRIKNGELDIHVNSPV
;
A
#
# COMPACT_ATOMS: atom_id res chain seq x y z
N MET A 1 17.60 -11.11 10.29
CA MET A 1 18.51 -10.07 9.80
C MET A 1 19.86 -10.72 9.52
N LYS A 2 20.25 -10.77 8.25
CA LYS A 2 21.56 -11.36 7.85
C LYS A 2 22.65 -10.30 7.82
N GLU A 3 22.36 -9.13 7.31
CA GLU A 3 23.27 -7.97 7.24
C GLU A 3 22.74 -6.85 8.16
N ASN A 4 23.55 -6.44 9.16
CA ASN A 4 23.10 -5.48 10.17
C ASN A 4 23.08 -4.06 9.60
N LEU A 5 21.97 -3.37 9.71
CA LEU A 5 21.81 -2.00 9.21
C LEU A 5 22.76 -0.99 9.87
N LYS A 6 23.21 -1.24 11.11
CA LYS A 6 24.20 -0.40 11.78
C LYS A 6 25.57 -0.40 11.10
N ASN A 7 25.85 -1.40 10.29
CA ASN A 7 27.14 -1.56 9.59
C ASN A 7 27.09 -1.06 8.13
N VAL A 8 25.95 -0.53 7.68
CA VAL A 8 25.80 0.01 6.33
C VAL A 8 26.43 1.39 6.27
N HIS A 9 27.38 1.56 5.38
CA HIS A 9 27.98 2.87 5.14
C HIS A 9 27.12 3.70 4.18
N VAL A 10 27.08 5.00 4.39
CA VAL A 10 26.37 5.93 3.49
C VAL A 10 26.91 5.82 2.05
N ALA A 11 28.19 5.50 1.88
CA ALA A 11 28.79 5.26 0.57
C ALA A 11 28.14 4.09 -0.19
N ASP A 12 27.72 3.03 0.50
CA ASP A 12 27.03 1.87 -0.12
C ASP A 12 25.63 2.27 -0.61
N MET A 13 24.91 3.06 0.19
CA MET A 13 23.60 3.62 -0.20
C MET A 13 23.72 4.53 -1.42
N ILE A 14 24.71 5.44 -1.40
CA ILE A 14 24.99 6.35 -2.53
C ILE A 14 25.38 5.57 -3.78
N SER A 15 26.12 4.48 -3.66
CA SER A 15 26.48 3.64 -4.81
C SER A 15 25.25 3.08 -5.50
N ILE A 16 24.30 2.51 -4.72
CA ILE A 16 23.04 1.98 -5.28
C ILE A 16 22.23 3.10 -5.96
N LEU A 17 22.13 4.28 -5.32
CA LEU A 17 21.42 5.41 -5.91
C LEU A 17 22.07 5.90 -7.21
N LYS A 18 23.41 5.88 -7.31
CA LYS A 18 24.13 6.20 -8.55
C LYS A 18 23.88 5.18 -9.65
N ASP A 19 23.80 3.90 -9.31
CA ASP A 19 23.47 2.85 -10.28
C ASP A 19 22.06 3.06 -10.83
N VAL A 20 21.08 3.35 -9.95
CA VAL A 20 19.71 3.69 -10.35
C VAL A 20 19.67 4.96 -11.22
N ASP A 21 20.41 6.00 -10.84
CA ASP A 21 20.55 7.22 -11.64
C ASP A 21 21.14 6.94 -13.02
N GLY A 22 22.10 6.02 -13.08
CA GLY A 22 22.67 5.51 -14.33
C GLY A 22 21.64 4.86 -15.24
N TYR A 23 20.75 4.01 -14.70
CA TYR A 23 19.66 3.41 -15.50
C TYR A 23 18.71 4.48 -16.04
N ILE A 24 18.36 5.49 -15.23
CA ILE A 24 17.48 6.58 -15.65
C ILE A 24 18.14 7.46 -16.72
N THR A 25 19.40 7.83 -16.54
CA THR A 25 20.13 8.71 -17.46
C THR A 25 20.50 8.04 -18.78
N SER A 26 20.69 6.72 -18.78
CA SER A 26 20.97 5.94 -19.98
C SER A 26 19.70 5.49 -20.72
N PHE A 27 18.53 5.77 -20.17
CA PHE A 27 17.27 5.40 -20.82
C PHE A 27 17.09 6.13 -22.14
N ASN A 28 17.19 5.39 -23.22
CA ASN A 28 17.09 5.92 -24.59
C ASN A 28 15.65 5.86 -25.09
N SER A 29 14.99 7.00 -25.15
CA SER A 29 13.61 7.16 -25.59
C SER A 29 13.40 8.56 -26.17
N ASP A 30 12.24 8.77 -26.80
CA ASP A 30 11.75 10.07 -27.27
C ASP A 30 11.16 10.95 -26.17
N ILE A 31 11.16 10.48 -24.91
CA ILE A 31 10.86 11.30 -23.74
C ILE A 31 12.14 11.80 -23.09
N SER A 32 12.09 12.95 -22.45
CA SER A 32 13.15 13.41 -21.55
C SER A 32 12.75 13.24 -20.10
N LEU A 33 13.75 13.00 -19.21
CA LEU A 33 13.58 12.83 -17.76
C LEU A 33 14.31 13.97 -17.03
N PRO A 34 13.76 15.20 -17.04
CA PRO A 34 14.47 16.39 -16.62
C PRO A 34 14.73 16.47 -15.11
N ASN A 35 13.90 15.78 -14.31
CA ASN A 35 14.04 15.82 -12.85
C ASN A 35 13.77 14.46 -12.23
N ARG A 36 14.51 14.14 -11.16
CA ARG A 36 14.32 12.94 -10.36
C ARG A 36 14.84 13.11 -8.94
N THR A 37 14.15 12.48 -8.01
CA THR A 37 14.57 12.33 -6.61
C THR A 37 14.62 10.85 -6.30
N LEU A 38 15.74 10.39 -5.73
CA LEU A 38 15.96 9.00 -5.37
C LEU A 38 16.33 8.92 -3.90
N GLY A 39 15.77 7.98 -3.16
CA GLY A 39 16.07 7.81 -1.74
C GLY A 39 16.11 6.34 -1.30
N ILE A 40 16.99 6.08 -0.36
CA ILE A 40 17.04 4.84 0.41
C ILE A 40 16.99 5.23 1.88
N ASP A 41 16.05 4.66 2.60
CA ASP A 41 15.97 4.80 4.05
C ASP A 41 16.31 3.47 4.72
N ASN A 42 17.06 3.56 5.82
CA ASN A 42 17.21 2.45 6.73
C ASN A 42 16.96 2.90 8.17
N SER A 43 16.29 2.07 8.94
CA SER A 43 15.99 2.37 10.32
C SER A 43 16.00 1.10 11.17
N ILE A 44 16.29 1.27 12.45
CA ILE A 44 16.11 0.23 13.47
C ILE A 44 15.26 0.86 14.56
N GLU A 45 14.03 0.38 14.65
CA GLU A 45 13.12 0.77 15.73
C GLU A 45 13.33 -0.18 16.90
N GLU A 46 13.69 0.36 18.06
CA GLU A 46 13.78 -0.39 19.32
C GLU A 46 12.74 0.18 20.29
N LYS A 47 11.82 -0.68 20.75
CA LYS A 47 10.77 -0.32 21.72
C LYS A 47 10.92 -1.17 22.97
N PHE A 48 10.88 -0.52 24.12
CA PHE A 48 10.78 -1.16 25.40
C PHE A 48 9.46 -0.76 26.06
N TYR A 49 8.60 -1.75 26.32
CA TYR A 49 7.28 -1.54 26.90
C TYR A 49 7.17 -2.26 28.25
N VAL A 50 6.71 -1.55 29.27
CA VAL A 50 6.45 -2.07 30.62
C VAL A 50 5.14 -1.50 31.12
N ASN A 51 4.36 -2.30 31.82
CA ASN A 51 3.15 -1.84 32.48
C ASN A 51 2.99 -2.44 33.88
N THR A 52 1.99 -1.96 34.63
CA THR A 52 1.67 -2.44 35.99
C THR A 52 1.03 -3.83 36.02
N GLU A 53 0.65 -4.38 34.88
CA GLU A 53 0.11 -5.74 34.74
C GLU A 53 1.24 -6.79 34.62
N GLY A 54 2.51 -6.36 34.68
CA GLY A 54 3.69 -7.22 34.62
C GLY A 54 4.19 -7.50 33.21
N THR A 55 3.71 -6.78 32.20
CA THR A 55 4.19 -6.93 30.81
C THR A 55 5.59 -6.32 30.69
N HIS A 56 6.52 -7.06 30.09
CA HIS A 56 7.86 -6.63 29.73
C HIS A 56 8.16 -7.05 28.30
N ILE A 57 8.21 -6.11 27.35
CA ILE A 57 8.45 -6.36 25.95
C ILE A 57 9.63 -5.54 25.48
N LEU A 58 10.60 -6.19 24.84
CA LEU A 58 11.64 -5.55 24.05
C LEU A 58 11.44 -5.95 22.58
N SER A 59 11.09 -4.99 21.78
CA SER A 59 10.91 -5.16 20.34
C SER A 59 12.03 -4.46 19.59
N ARG A 60 12.55 -5.11 18.54
CA ARG A 60 13.56 -4.52 17.65
C ARG A 60 13.25 -4.89 16.21
N VAL A 61 12.83 -3.91 15.43
CA VAL A 61 12.43 -4.10 14.02
C VAL A 61 13.28 -3.24 13.11
N PRO A 62 14.23 -3.84 12.37
CA PRO A 62 14.95 -3.14 11.31
C PRO A 62 14.07 -3.02 10.06
N ARG A 63 14.17 -1.90 9.34
CA ARG A 63 13.46 -1.64 8.09
C ARG A 63 14.37 -0.98 7.07
N VAL A 64 14.16 -1.30 5.80
CA VAL A 64 14.82 -0.67 4.67
C VAL A 64 13.80 -0.37 3.59
N SER A 65 13.91 0.78 2.95
CA SER A 65 13.05 1.17 1.84
C SER A 65 13.82 1.89 0.74
N PHE A 66 13.28 1.82 -0.48
CA PHE A 66 13.71 2.59 -1.64
C PHE A 66 12.49 3.33 -2.20
N HIS A 67 12.69 4.59 -2.55
CA HIS A 67 11.66 5.41 -3.20
C HIS A 67 12.27 6.28 -4.30
N SER A 68 11.47 6.60 -5.31
CA SER A 68 11.85 7.56 -6.34
C SER A 68 10.65 8.37 -6.82
N ILE A 69 10.92 9.61 -7.23
CA ILE A 69 9.98 10.46 -7.96
C ILE A 69 10.71 10.93 -9.21
N ILE A 70 10.11 10.73 -10.38
CA ILE A 70 10.70 11.05 -11.68
C ILE A 70 9.71 11.92 -12.45
N THR A 71 10.21 12.97 -13.09
CA THR A 71 9.42 13.78 -14.02
C THR A 71 9.79 13.42 -15.44
N ALA A 72 8.79 13.04 -16.25
CA ALA A 72 8.93 12.84 -17.68
C ALA A 72 8.35 14.04 -18.45
N ASN A 73 8.95 14.31 -19.59
CA ASN A 73 8.48 15.31 -20.55
C ASN A 73 8.41 14.70 -21.96
N HIS A 74 7.26 14.81 -22.58
CA HIS A 74 7.04 14.48 -23.99
C HIS A 74 6.32 15.63 -24.68
N ASN A 75 6.97 16.26 -25.68
CA ASN A 75 6.42 17.38 -26.45
C ASN A 75 5.86 18.53 -25.59
N GLY A 76 6.51 18.83 -24.45
CA GLY A 76 6.08 19.88 -23.53
C GLY A 76 5.04 19.43 -22.47
N GLN A 77 4.49 18.25 -22.58
CA GLN A 77 3.65 17.65 -21.55
C GLN A 77 4.53 17.07 -20.45
N LEU A 78 4.36 17.54 -19.22
CA LEU A 78 5.03 17.05 -18.04
C LEU A 78 4.14 16.06 -17.29
N SER A 79 4.73 14.97 -16.82
CA SER A 79 4.10 14.01 -15.93
C SER A 79 5.10 13.59 -14.85
N ALA A 80 4.70 13.67 -13.58
CA ALA A 80 5.47 13.16 -12.46
C ALA A 80 4.90 11.82 -12.02
N PHE A 81 5.76 10.86 -11.76
CA PHE A 81 5.39 9.53 -11.29
C PHE A 81 6.40 8.99 -10.29
N SER A 82 5.94 8.12 -9.43
CA SER A 82 6.77 7.41 -8.46
C SER A 82 7.08 5.99 -8.96
N ILE A 83 8.31 5.53 -8.72
CA ILE A 83 8.71 4.15 -8.95
C ILE A 83 9.28 3.59 -7.64
N PRO A 84 8.63 2.60 -7.04
CA PRO A 84 7.29 2.06 -7.33
C PRO A 84 6.19 3.09 -7.06
N ALA A 85 4.99 2.80 -7.54
CA ALA A 85 3.83 3.64 -7.31
C ALA A 85 3.57 3.82 -5.80
N GLY A 86 3.13 5.02 -5.42
CA GLY A 86 2.84 5.38 -4.03
C GLY A 86 4.00 6.05 -3.30
N TYR A 87 3.70 6.63 -2.14
CA TYR A 87 4.65 7.44 -1.37
C TYR A 87 5.73 6.63 -0.64
N ALA A 88 5.40 5.41 -0.22
CA ALA A 88 6.29 4.61 0.61
C ALA A 88 7.40 3.89 -0.16
N GLY A 89 7.27 3.81 -1.47
CA GLY A 89 8.20 3.05 -2.29
C GLY A 89 8.19 1.54 -1.99
N LEU A 90 9.32 0.88 -2.26
CA LEU A 90 9.55 -0.51 -1.86
C LEU A 90 10.09 -0.54 -0.43
N GLY A 91 9.39 -1.24 0.47
CA GLY A 91 9.79 -1.36 1.87
C GLY A 91 9.74 -2.79 2.38
N ARG A 92 10.69 -3.15 3.24
CA ARG A 92 10.75 -4.46 3.91
C ARG A 92 11.27 -4.33 5.33
N SER A 93 10.76 -5.14 6.25
CA SER A 93 11.44 -5.37 7.52
C SER A 93 12.53 -6.44 7.34
N GLY A 94 13.69 -6.19 7.95
CA GLY A 94 14.87 -7.05 7.82
C GLY A 94 16.16 -6.25 7.77
N GLY A 95 17.27 -6.90 7.48
CA GLY A 95 18.57 -6.25 7.35
C GLY A 95 18.83 -5.71 5.93
N TRP A 96 20.06 -5.23 5.73
CA TRP A 96 20.47 -4.65 4.45
C TRP A 96 20.35 -5.61 3.26
N GLU A 97 20.37 -6.91 3.51
CA GLU A 97 20.10 -7.93 2.49
C GLU A 97 18.77 -7.75 1.75
N LYS A 98 17.83 -7.01 2.34
CA LYS A 98 16.51 -6.77 1.74
C LYS A 98 16.55 -5.79 0.58
N ILE A 99 17.52 -4.87 0.54
CA ILE A 99 17.65 -3.93 -0.59
C ILE A 99 17.91 -4.68 -1.91
N LYS A 100 18.67 -5.78 -1.86
CA LYS A 100 18.95 -6.62 -3.03
C LYS A 100 17.72 -7.33 -3.55
N SER A 101 16.73 -7.58 -2.69
CA SER A 101 15.47 -8.22 -3.07
C SER A 101 14.53 -7.32 -3.87
N PHE A 102 14.85 -6.03 -3.99
CA PHE A 102 14.06 -5.11 -4.81
C PHE A 102 14.39 -5.20 -6.30
N ASP A 103 15.51 -5.83 -6.66
CA ASP A 103 15.98 -6.00 -8.03
C ASP A 103 15.87 -4.71 -8.88
N LEU A 104 16.39 -3.61 -8.34
CA LEU A 104 16.28 -2.29 -8.95
C LEU A 104 16.88 -2.23 -10.36
N SER A 105 17.83 -3.13 -10.66
CA SER A 105 18.48 -3.21 -11.97
C SER A 105 17.54 -3.66 -13.09
N SER A 106 16.59 -4.54 -12.81
CA SER A 106 15.54 -4.96 -13.75
C SER A 106 14.31 -4.06 -13.65
N TYR A 107 13.90 -3.78 -12.41
CA TYR A 107 12.65 -3.08 -12.13
C TYR A 107 12.62 -1.63 -12.66
N ILE A 108 13.68 -0.84 -12.47
CA ILE A 108 13.70 0.56 -12.89
C ILE A 108 13.60 0.71 -14.41
N PRO A 109 14.41 0.00 -15.25
CA PRO A 109 14.27 0.07 -16.70
C PRO A 109 12.88 -0.32 -17.21
N GLU A 110 12.26 -1.37 -16.66
CA GLU A 110 10.90 -1.77 -17.03
C GLU A 110 9.89 -0.65 -16.76
N GLN A 111 9.95 -0.04 -15.57
CA GLN A 111 9.05 1.05 -15.21
C GLN A 111 9.25 2.31 -16.05
N LEU A 112 10.47 2.59 -16.51
CA LEU A 112 10.74 3.69 -17.44
C LEU A 112 10.12 3.47 -18.82
N VAL A 113 10.09 2.22 -19.31
CA VAL A 113 9.37 1.85 -20.56
C VAL A 113 7.88 2.10 -20.40
N ILE A 114 7.30 1.68 -19.26
CA ILE A 114 5.89 1.90 -18.93
C ILE A 114 5.58 3.40 -18.90
N ALA A 115 6.39 4.19 -18.19
CA ALA A 115 6.25 5.64 -18.12
C ALA A 115 6.31 6.30 -19.51
N SER A 116 7.22 5.85 -20.35
CA SER A 116 7.33 6.33 -21.73
C SER A 116 6.09 6.01 -22.55
N ASN A 117 5.52 4.83 -22.39
CA ASN A 117 4.28 4.44 -23.08
C ASN A 117 3.07 5.21 -22.52
N SER A 118 2.98 5.36 -21.20
CA SER A 118 1.89 6.08 -20.54
C SER A 118 1.79 7.53 -21.01
N ILE A 119 2.89 8.30 -20.97
CA ILE A 119 2.87 9.73 -21.36
C ILE A 119 2.54 9.94 -22.85
N LYS A 120 2.80 8.95 -23.70
CA LYS A 120 2.51 8.98 -25.14
C LYS A 120 1.12 8.47 -25.51
N SER A 121 0.49 7.72 -24.63
CA SER A 121 -0.80 7.11 -24.88
C SER A 121 -1.92 8.16 -24.88
N LYS A 122 -2.98 7.87 -25.60
CA LYS A 122 -4.16 8.73 -25.64
C LYS A 122 -5.07 8.41 -24.46
N SER A 123 -5.67 9.45 -23.91
CA SER A 123 -6.78 9.28 -22.97
C SER A 123 -7.97 8.67 -23.70
N GLU A 124 -8.56 7.62 -23.15
CA GLU A 124 -9.76 6.99 -23.65
C GLU A 124 -10.92 7.28 -22.69
N LYS A 125 -12.08 7.63 -23.25
CA LYS A 125 -13.31 7.77 -22.47
C LYS A 125 -14.16 6.55 -22.70
N PHE A 126 -14.62 5.97 -21.63
CA PHE A 126 -15.59 4.90 -21.65
C PHE A 126 -16.98 5.51 -21.46
N GLU A 127 -17.87 5.33 -22.44
CA GLU A 127 -19.23 5.91 -22.45
C GLU A 127 -20.27 4.99 -21.80
N GLU A 128 -19.91 3.72 -21.52
CA GLU A 128 -20.76 2.69 -20.95
C GLU A 128 -20.09 2.09 -19.71
N ASP A 129 -20.87 1.41 -18.89
CA ASP A 129 -20.34 0.58 -17.80
C ASP A 129 -19.46 -0.52 -18.39
N ILE A 130 -18.24 -0.61 -17.90
CA ILE A 130 -17.24 -1.56 -18.34
C ILE A 130 -16.69 -2.37 -17.16
N ASP A 131 -16.17 -3.54 -17.44
CA ASP A 131 -15.46 -4.33 -16.44
C ASP A 131 -14.09 -3.70 -16.13
N VAL A 132 -13.74 -3.65 -14.85
CA VAL A 132 -12.45 -3.13 -14.39
C VAL A 132 -11.70 -4.23 -13.64
N ILE A 133 -10.52 -4.59 -14.15
CA ILE A 133 -9.56 -5.42 -13.42
C ILE A 133 -8.51 -4.49 -12.81
N VAL A 134 -8.27 -4.62 -11.51
CA VAL A 134 -7.24 -3.84 -10.81
C VAL A 134 -6.06 -4.72 -10.44
N GLY A 135 -4.86 -4.20 -10.67
CA GLY A 135 -3.62 -4.84 -10.29
C GLY A 135 -3.34 -4.76 -8.78
N PRO A 136 -2.30 -5.47 -8.29
CA PRO A 136 -2.00 -5.57 -6.87
C PRO A 136 -1.79 -4.23 -6.17
N ASP A 137 -1.19 -3.25 -6.83
CA ASP A 137 -0.93 -1.93 -6.24
C ASP A 137 -2.23 -1.18 -5.95
N ILE A 138 -3.19 -1.22 -6.87
CA ILE A 138 -4.52 -0.61 -6.67
C ILE A 138 -5.34 -1.42 -5.67
N ALA A 139 -5.33 -2.75 -5.78
CA ALA A 139 -6.02 -3.62 -4.84
C ALA A 139 -5.52 -3.40 -3.39
N GLY A 140 -4.20 -3.21 -3.22
CA GLY A 140 -3.60 -2.85 -1.94
C GLY A 140 -4.06 -1.48 -1.43
N LEU A 141 -4.14 -0.48 -2.30
CA LEU A 141 -4.62 0.85 -1.95
C LEU A 141 -6.12 0.86 -1.62
N VAL A 142 -6.94 0.13 -2.38
CA VAL A 142 -8.36 -0.08 -2.07
C VAL A 142 -8.53 -0.78 -0.72
N ALA A 143 -7.75 -1.81 -0.44
CA ALA A 143 -7.75 -2.47 0.87
C ALA A 143 -7.38 -1.49 1.99
N HIS A 144 -6.41 -0.61 1.77
CA HIS A 144 -5.96 0.41 2.72
C HIS A 144 -7.06 1.46 2.98
N GLU A 145 -7.58 2.08 1.94
CA GLU A 145 -8.49 3.23 2.07
C GLU A 145 -9.95 2.82 2.31
N SER A 146 -10.41 1.70 1.72
CA SER A 146 -11.81 1.25 1.84
C SER A 146 -12.04 0.30 3.00
N CYS A 147 -11.01 -0.44 3.44
CA CYS A 147 -11.16 -1.47 4.46
C CYS A 147 -10.21 -1.29 5.65
N GLY A 148 -9.06 -0.64 5.49
CA GLY A 148 -8.13 -0.39 6.57
C GLY A 148 -8.59 0.74 7.48
N HIS A 149 -8.51 1.96 7.03
CA HIS A 149 -8.91 3.15 7.79
C HIS A 149 -10.37 3.14 8.27
N PRO A 150 -11.37 2.79 7.45
CA PRO A 150 -12.75 2.74 7.94
C PRO A 150 -12.99 1.72 9.04
N PHE A 151 -12.16 0.68 9.13
CA PHE A 151 -12.27 -0.37 10.13
C PHE A 151 -11.48 -0.08 11.42
N GLU A 152 -10.83 1.09 11.53
CA GLU A 152 -10.24 1.58 12.77
C GLU A 152 -11.37 2.02 13.73
N ALA A 153 -11.61 1.26 14.80
CA ALA A 153 -12.78 1.45 15.66
C ALA A 153 -12.80 2.81 16.38
N ASP A 154 -11.67 3.43 16.63
CA ASP A 154 -11.59 4.78 17.21
C ASP A 154 -12.04 5.86 16.21
N ARG A 155 -11.84 5.69 14.90
CA ARG A 155 -12.41 6.56 13.87
C ARG A 155 -13.92 6.47 13.82
N ILE A 156 -14.48 5.25 13.92
CA ILE A 156 -15.93 5.03 14.02
C ILE A 156 -16.50 5.78 15.23
N LEU A 157 -15.75 5.86 16.33
CA LEU A 157 -16.11 6.62 17.53
C LEU A 157 -15.82 8.13 17.44
N GLY A 158 -15.32 8.62 16.29
CA GLY A 158 -15.07 10.03 16.02
C GLY A 158 -13.79 10.59 16.64
N ARG A 159 -12.83 9.76 17.08
CA ARG A 159 -11.59 10.22 17.73
C ARG A 159 -10.74 11.12 16.82
N GLU A 160 -10.71 10.86 15.54
CA GLU A 160 -9.91 11.62 14.56
C GLU A 160 -10.76 12.54 13.65
N ALA A 161 -12.02 12.77 13.96
CA ALA A 161 -12.94 13.55 13.14
C ALA A 161 -12.42 14.97 12.85
N ALA A 162 -11.73 15.61 13.82
CA ALA A 162 -11.12 16.94 13.62
C ALA A 162 -9.96 16.96 12.61
N GLN A 163 -9.45 15.79 12.20
CA GLN A 163 -8.36 15.63 11.25
C GLN A 163 -8.82 14.95 9.95
N ALA A 164 -10.08 15.08 9.59
CA ALA A 164 -10.69 14.38 8.45
C ALA A 164 -10.55 12.84 8.52
N GLY A 165 -10.51 12.30 9.72
CA GLY A 165 -10.32 10.88 10.04
C GLY A 165 -11.62 10.21 10.48
N GLU A 166 -12.68 10.31 9.68
CA GLU A 166 -13.96 9.66 9.94
C GLU A 166 -14.06 8.29 9.25
N SER A 167 -15.16 7.59 9.45
CA SER A 167 -15.49 6.33 8.82
C SER A 167 -16.91 6.37 8.27
N TYR A 168 -17.14 5.69 7.15
CA TYR A 168 -18.50 5.43 6.65
C TYR A 168 -19.23 4.35 7.47
N LEU A 169 -18.51 3.59 8.29
CA LEU A 169 -19.07 2.54 9.13
C LEU A 169 -19.68 3.11 10.41
N GLY A 170 -20.75 2.50 10.86
CA GLY A 170 -21.33 2.70 12.19
C GLY A 170 -20.82 1.67 13.19
N PHE A 171 -21.11 1.90 14.47
CA PHE A 171 -20.67 1.04 15.57
C PHE A 171 -21.25 -0.38 15.54
N ASP A 172 -22.39 -0.55 14.87
CA ASP A 172 -23.15 -1.80 14.69
C ASP A 172 -22.88 -2.48 13.35
N CYS A 173 -21.78 -2.13 12.66
CA CYS A 173 -21.47 -2.59 11.31
C CYS A 173 -21.16 -4.09 11.21
N ASN A 174 -20.81 -4.75 12.31
CA ASN A 174 -20.47 -6.18 12.30
C ASN A 174 -21.65 -7.03 11.82
N GLY A 175 -21.40 -7.95 10.89
CA GLY A 175 -22.44 -8.74 10.21
C GLY A 175 -23.05 -8.08 8.97
N THR A 176 -22.71 -6.82 8.67
CA THR A 176 -23.19 -6.12 7.48
C THR A 176 -22.52 -6.67 6.22
N LYS A 177 -23.32 -6.95 5.20
CA LYS A 177 -22.81 -7.34 3.88
C LYS A 177 -22.43 -6.10 3.08
N ILE A 178 -21.17 -6.01 2.67
CA ILE A 178 -20.62 -4.89 1.90
C ILE A 178 -19.95 -5.31 0.58
N GLY A 179 -19.87 -6.60 0.31
CA GLY A 179 -19.24 -7.11 -0.90
C GLY A 179 -19.86 -8.41 -1.41
N SER A 180 -19.29 -8.94 -2.48
CA SER A 180 -19.64 -10.28 -2.96
C SER A 180 -19.10 -11.36 -2.03
N LYS A 181 -19.59 -12.59 -2.16
CA LYS A 181 -19.09 -13.72 -1.37
C LYS A 181 -17.62 -14.08 -1.65
N GLU A 182 -17.03 -13.56 -2.71
CA GLU A 182 -15.65 -13.78 -3.08
C GLU A 182 -14.68 -12.79 -2.40
N VAL A 183 -15.20 -11.78 -1.69
CA VAL A 183 -14.38 -10.76 -1.05
C VAL A 183 -13.97 -11.19 0.36
N TYR A 184 -12.66 -11.31 0.54
CA TYR A 184 -12.00 -11.55 1.82
C TYR A 184 -10.92 -10.50 2.01
N VAL A 185 -10.94 -9.79 3.14
CA VAL A 185 -9.93 -8.77 3.49
C VAL A 185 -9.40 -9.04 4.88
N SER A 186 -8.10 -9.02 5.00
CA SER A 186 -7.40 -9.20 6.28
C SER A 186 -6.41 -8.07 6.53
N ASP A 187 -6.11 -7.85 7.82
CA ASP A 187 -4.97 -7.08 8.28
C ASP A 187 -4.08 -7.99 9.14
N ASP A 188 -2.80 -8.12 8.77
CA ASP A 188 -1.90 -9.06 9.44
C ASP A 188 -0.53 -8.42 9.76
N PRO A 189 -0.29 -8.03 11.02
CA PRO A 189 1.01 -7.50 11.46
C PRO A 189 2.09 -8.58 11.59
N THR A 190 1.74 -9.86 11.53
CA THR A 190 2.68 -10.95 11.82
C THR A 190 3.40 -11.49 10.59
N ILE A 191 3.13 -10.92 9.39
CA ILE A 191 3.77 -11.35 8.12
C ILE A 191 5.28 -11.05 8.16
N PRO A 192 6.16 -12.06 8.18
CA PRO A 192 7.59 -11.83 8.30
C PRO A 192 8.15 -11.07 7.08
N GLY A 193 8.92 -10.02 7.35
CA GLY A 193 9.54 -9.22 6.28
C GLY A 193 8.65 -8.14 5.69
N SER A 194 7.38 -8.05 6.08
CA SER A 194 6.51 -6.94 5.66
C SER A 194 6.91 -5.62 6.33
N MET A 195 6.56 -4.50 5.72
CA MET A 195 6.85 -3.17 6.27
C MET A 195 6.07 -2.89 7.56
N GLY A 196 4.82 -3.38 7.64
CA GLY A 196 3.95 -3.24 8.80
C GLY A 196 4.16 -4.31 9.89
N PHE A 197 5.28 -5.02 9.90
CA PHE A 197 5.54 -6.11 10.85
C PHE A 197 5.70 -5.63 12.28
N TYR A 198 4.97 -6.26 13.22
CA TYR A 198 5.18 -6.21 14.66
C TYR A 198 4.48 -7.41 15.35
N LEU A 199 4.93 -7.81 16.54
CA LEU A 199 4.38 -8.94 17.31
C LEU A 199 3.55 -8.50 18.51
N PHE A 200 3.79 -7.29 19.02
CA PHE A 200 3.04 -6.66 20.08
C PHE A 200 2.77 -5.22 19.71
N ASP A 201 1.57 -4.76 19.99
CA ASP A 201 1.20 -3.36 19.79
C ASP A 201 1.76 -2.43 20.88
N ASP A 202 1.49 -1.14 20.78
CA ASP A 202 2.02 -0.16 21.72
C ASP A 202 1.22 -0.06 23.04
N GLU A 203 0.23 -0.93 23.24
CA GLU A 203 -0.42 -1.22 24.52
C GLU A 203 -0.01 -2.57 25.13
N GLY A 204 0.98 -3.24 24.52
CA GLY A 204 1.50 -4.53 24.96
C GLY A 204 0.59 -5.72 24.67
N VAL A 205 -0.37 -5.57 23.76
CA VAL A 205 -1.25 -6.64 23.32
C VAL A 205 -0.58 -7.43 22.20
N GLU A 206 -0.60 -8.78 22.30
CA GLU A 206 -0.08 -9.66 21.27
C GLU A 206 -0.88 -9.50 19.97
N SER A 207 -0.17 -9.32 18.87
CA SER A 207 -0.73 -9.11 17.56
C SER A 207 -1.11 -10.43 16.88
N LYS A 208 -2.19 -10.39 16.11
CA LYS A 208 -2.69 -11.54 15.34
C LYS A 208 -3.28 -11.07 14.02
N LYS A 209 -3.42 -11.99 13.08
CA LYS A 209 -4.18 -11.76 11.85
C LYS A 209 -5.64 -11.43 12.20
N ARG A 210 -6.17 -10.37 11.63
CA ARG A 210 -7.55 -9.86 11.79
C ARG A 210 -8.28 -10.04 10.48
N LYS A 211 -9.39 -10.77 10.49
CA LYS A 211 -10.25 -10.98 9.31
C LYS A 211 -11.30 -9.88 9.31
N LEU A 212 -11.06 -8.82 8.58
CA LEU A 212 -11.95 -7.65 8.54
C LEU A 212 -13.22 -7.96 7.76
N ILE A 213 -13.08 -8.61 6.60
CA ILE A 213 -14.20 -9.03 5.75
C ILE A 213 -14.05 -10.51 5.43
N THR A 214 -15.11 -11.27 5.60
CA THR A 214 -15.19 -12.70 5.26
C THR A 214 -16.41 -12.94 4.38
N ALA A 215 -16.20 -13.45 3.17
CA ALA A 215 -17.26 -13.68 2.19
C ALA A 215 -18.19 -12.45 1.99
N GLY A 216 -17.59 -11.25 1.90
CA GLY A 216 -18.27 -9.99 1.71
C GLY A 216 -19.00 -9.43 2.93
N ILE A 217 -18.85 -10.05 4.10
CA ILE A 217 -19.47 -9.65 5.36
C ILE A 217 -18.43 -9.08 6.30
N ILE A 218 -18.69 -7.95 6.96
CA ILE A 218 -17.85 -7.39 8.01
C ILE A 218 -17.82 -8.35 9.19
N THR A 219 -16.63 -8.81 9.59
CA THR A 219 -16.45 -9.81 10.66
C THR A 219 -15.61 -9.35 11.82
N ASP A 220 -14.77 -8.34 11.64
CA ASP A 220 -13.94 -7.77 12.70
C ASP A 220 -13.60 -6.30 12.37
N LEU A 221 -13.18 -5.55 13.38
CA LEU A 221 -12.62 -4.21 13.27
C LEU A 221 -11.21 -4.22 13.86
N LEU A 222 -10.46 -3.15 13.64
CA LEU A 222 -9.19 -2.92 14.32
C LEU A 222 -9.44 -2.29 15.69
N HIS A 223 -8.91 -2.91 16.74
CA HIS A 223 -9.18 -2.52 18.11
C HIS A 223 -7.92 -2.27 18.93
N ASN A 224 -7.98 -1.23 19.79
CA ASN A 224 -7.13 -1.05 20.94
C ASN A 224 -7.86 -1.51 22.22
N ARG A 225 -7.25 -1.34 23.41
CA ARG A 225 -7.87 -1.74 24.69
C ARG A 225 -9.11 -0.91 25.04
N GLU A 226 -9.15 0.37 24.68
CA GLU A 226 -10.28 1.26 24.92
C GLU A 226 -11.51 0.84 24.11
N THR A 227 -11.36 0.73 22.76
CA THR A 227 -12.48 0.40 21.88
C THR A 227 -12.99 -1.01 22.11
N SER A 228 -12.10 -1.96 22.37
CA SER A 228 -12.48 -3.34 22.70
C SER A 228 -13.27 -3.42 24.01
N SER A 229 -12.90 -2.63 25.02
CA SER A 229 -13.67 -2.53 26.26
C SER A 229 -15.07 -1.96 26.02
N LYS A 230 -15.19 -0.91 25.21
CA LYS A 230 -16.50 -0.32 24.84
C LYS A 230 -17.41 -1.30 24.11
N MET A 231 -16.84 -2.19 23.30
CA MET A 231 -17.56 -3.22 22.55
C MET A 231 -17.70 -4.55 23.30
N ASN A 232 -17.17 -4.66 24.51
CA ASN A 232 -17.13 -5.87 25.32
C ASN A 232 -16.51 -7.08 24.60
N ILE A 233 -15.38 -6.84 23.92
CA ILE A 233 -14.57 -7.84 23.22
C ILE A 233 -13.11 -7.73 23.69
N GLN A 234 -12.23 -8.60 23.20
CA GLN A 234 -10.78 -8.49 23.45
C GLN A 234 -10.10 -7.63 22.38
N SER A 235 -9.11 -6.83 22.81
CA SER A 235 -8.24 -6.14 21.86
C SER A 235 -7.52 -7.13 20.95
N ASN A 236 -7.36 -6.73 19.68
CA ASN A 236 -6.68 -7.53 18.67
C ASN A 236 -5.30 -6.96 18.27
N GLY A 237 -4.74 -6.09 19.13
CA GLY A 237 -3.38 -5.62 19.02
C GLY A 237 -3.16 -4.65 17.85
N ALA A 238 -4.05 -3.66 17.68
CA ALA A 238 -3.96 -2.67 16.61
C ALA A 238 -3.53 -1.28 17.09
N SER A 239 -3.16 -1.12 18.35
CA SER A 239 -2.76 0.16 18.94
C SER A 239 -1.34 0.53 18.56
N ARG A 240 -1.13 1.69 17.94
CA ARG A 240 0.19 2.12 17.48
C ARG A 240 0.46 3.58 17.77
N SER A 241 1.69 3.89 18.16
CA SER A 241 2.18 5.25 18.36
C SER A 241 3.33 5.56 17.42
N THR A 242 3.42 6.81 17.00
CA THR A 242 4.56 7.31 16.23
C THR A 242 5.80 7.51 17.09
N GLU A 243 5.62 7.86 18.38
CA GLU A 243 6.69 8.17 19.33
C GLU A 243 6.30 7.76 20.74
N PHE A 244 7.28 7.65 21.63
CA PHE A 244 7.08 7.19 23.03
C PHE A 244 6.24 8.14 23.87
N ASP A 245 6.15 9.42 23.52
CA ASP A 245 5.40 10.48 24.23
C ASP A 245 4.04 10.80 23.57
N LYS A 246 3.67 10.05 22.55
CA LYS A 246 2.38 10.18 21.89
C LYS A 246 1.41 9.12 22.32
N GLU A 247 0.14 9.50 22.42
CA GLU A 247 -0.92 8.56 22.70
C GLU A 247 -1.07 7.56 21.52
N PRO A 248 -1.09 6.25 21.81
CA PRO A 248 -1.34 5.26 20.78
C PRO A 248 -2.77 5.38 20.23
N VAL A 249 -2.89 5.25 18.93
CA VAL A 249 -4.17 5.22 18.20
C VAL A 249 -4.27 3.92 17.42
N ILE A 250 -5.47 3.57 16.99
CA ILE A 250 -5.63 2.38 16.16
C ILE A 250 -5.04 2.66 14.77
N ARG A 251 -4.23 1.73 14.26
CA ARG A 251 -3.68 1.75 12.91
C ARG A 251 -3.63 0.36 12.32
N MET A 252 -3.96 0.28 11.04
CA MET A 252 -3.71 -0.93 10.27
C MET A 252 -2.22 -1.25 10.19
N SER A 253 -1.90 -2.46 9.81
CA SER A 253 -0.52 -2.95 9.61
C SER A 253 -0.24 -3.32 8.16
N ASN A 254 -0.62 -4.52 7.77
CA ASN A 254 -0.58 -4.99 6.40
C ASN A 254 -2.00 -5.42 6.04
N THR A 255 -2.76 -4.49 5.47
CA THR A 255 -4.13 -4.75 5.02
C THR A 255 -4.12 -5.17 3.56
N PHE A 256 -4.77 -6.26 3.24
CA PHE A 256 -4.79 -6.82 1.89
C PHE A 256 -6.07 -7.59 1.59
N ILE A 257 -6.41 -7.64 0.30
CA ILE A 257 -7.41 -8.57 -0.22
C ILE A 257 -6.77 -9.95 -0.29
N GLU A 258 -7.42 -10.94 0.31
CA GLU A 258 -6.92 -12.32 0.27
C GLU A 258 -6.91 -12.83 -1.19
N PRO A 259 -5.89 -13.62 -1.58
CA PRO A 259 -5.85 -14.18 -2.92
C PRO A 259 -7.04 -15.10 -3.19
N GLY A 260 -7.61 -14.96 -4.38
CA GLY A 260 -8.64 -15.87 -4.91
C GLY A 260 -8.05 -17.07 -5.65
N ASN A 261 -8.87 -17.69 -6.49
CA ASN A 261 -8.52 -18.91 -7.23
C ASN A 261 -8.27 -18.68 -8.73
N TYR A 262 -8.34 -17.41 -9.19
CA TYR A 262 -8.17 -17.07 -10.61
C TYR A 262 -6.78 -16.50 -10.84
N GLU A 263 -6.16 -16.92 -11.92
CA GLU A 263 -4.97 -16.27 -12.46
C GLU A 263 -5.37 -15.01 -13.26
N LEU A 264 -4.42 -14.09 -13.45
CA LEU A 264 -4.70 -12.82 -14.14
C LEU A 264 -5.20 -13.04 -15.58
N GLU A 265 -4.62 -13.99 -16.27
CA GLU A 265 -4.99 -14.35 -17.64
C GLU A 265 -6.42 -14.87 -17.72
N GLU A 266 -6.87 -15.63 -16.73
CA GLU A 266 -8.25 -16.11 -16.64
C GLU A 266 -9.22 -14.95 -16.42
N LEU A 267 -8.89 -14.02 -15.50
CA LEU A 267 -9.69 -12.82 -15.28
C LEU A 267 -9.83 -11.97 -16.56
N ILE A 268 -8.73 -11.78 -17.29
CA ILE A 268 -8.75 -11.00 -18.54
C ILE A 268 -9.57 -11.71 -19.60
N SER A 269 -9.46 -13.04 -19.72
CA SER A 269 -10.18 -13.82 -20.74
C SER A 269 -11.69 -13.77 -20.60
N ASP A 270 -12.22 -13.56 -19.40
CA ASP A 270 -13.65 -13.46 -19.12
C ASP A 270 -14.25 -12.08 -19.45
N VAL A 271 -13.40 -11.07 -19.71
CA VAL A 271 -13.84 -9.68 -19.97
C VAL A 271 -14.02 -9.45 -21.46
N LYS A 272 -15.23 -9.10 -21.88
CA LYS A 272 -15.54 -8.76 -23.27
C LYS A 272 -15.09 -7.33 -23.63
N SER A 273 -15.35 -6.38 -22.73
CA SER A 273 -14.97 -4.96 -22.87
C SER A 273 -14.64 -4.41 -21.48
N GLY A 274 -13.45 -3.93 -21.29
CA GLY A 274 -13.01 -3.46 -20.01
C GLY A 274 -11.66 -2.78 -20.01
N VAL A 275 -11.13 -2.55 -18.81
CA VAL A 275 -9.80 -1.99 -18.59
C VAL A 275 -9.08 -2.78 -17.47
N TYR A 276 -7.81 -3.08 -17.72
CA TYR A 276 -6.90 -3.55 -16.70
C TYR A 276 -6.03 -2.39 -16.24
N ILE A 277 -6.17 -1.97 -14.96
CA ILE A 277 -5.38 -0.90 -14.36
C ILE A 277 -4.40 -1.55 -13.39
N LYS A 278 -3.14 -1.67 -13.81
CA LYS A 278 -2.12 -2.42 -13.08
C LYS A 278 -1.61 -1.67 -11.85
N ASN A 279 -1.37 -0.35 -12.00
CA ASN A 279 -0.95 0.51 -10.92
C ASN A 279 -1.52 1.93 -11.08
N PHE A 280 -1.26 2.80 -10.12
CA PHE A 280 -1.82 4.15 -10.05
C PHE A 280 -0.72 5.22 -9.98
N MET A 281 -1.09 6.45 -10.33
CA MET A 281 -0.26 7.64 -10.16
C MET A 281 -0.84 8.67 -9.19
N GLU A 282 -2.15 8.64 -8.98
CA GLU A 282 -2.87 9.57 -8.12
C GLU A 282 -4.06 8.87 -7.48
N TRP A 283 -4.39 9.25 -6.24
CA TRP A 283 -5.66 8.89 -5.62
C TRP A 283 -6.19 10.05 -4.78
N ASN A 284 -7.51 10.08 -4.62
CA ASN A 284 -8.22 11.02 -3.78
C ASN A 284 -9.30 10.26 -3.01
N ILE A 285 -9.51 10.66 -1.77
CA ILE A 285 -10.50 10.09 -0.86
C ILE A 285 -11.23 11.21 -0.14
N ASP A 286 -12.49 10.99 0.21
CA ASP A 286 -13.20 11.88 1.12
C ASP A 286 -12.90 11.58 2.60
N ASP A 287 -13.30 12.49 3.49
CA ASP A 287 -13.02 12.42 4.92
C ASP A 287 -13.60 11.18 5.59
N ARG A 288 -14.72 10.65 5.07
CA ARG A 288 -15.41 9.46 5.57
C ARG A 288 -14.97 8.17 4.90
N ARG A 289 -14.13 8.24 3.87
CA ARG A 289 -13.70 7.08 3.05
C ARG A 289 -14.84 6.41 2.28
N GLU A 290 -15.93 7.12 2.05
CA GLU A 290 -17.10 6.63 1.33
C GLU A 290 -16.92 6.69 -0.19
N ASN A 291 -16.24 7.75 -0.68
CA ASN A 291 -15.94 7.93 -2.09
C ASN A 291 -14.44 8.02 -2.33
N GLN A 292 -14.00 7.38 -3.41
CA GLN A 292 -12.60 7.29 -3.78
C GLN A 292 -12.45 7.47 -5.28
N ARG A 293 -11.32 8.06 -5.68
CA ARG A 293 -10.95 8.24 -7.08
C ARG A 293 -9.51 7.82 -7.26
N TYR A 294 -9.27 6.95 -8.22
CA TYR A 294 -7.94 6.48 -8.58
C TYR A 294 -7.64 6.85 -10.03
N VAL A 295 -6.40 7.29 -10.31
CA VAL A 295 -5.91 7.56 -11.65
C VAL A 295 -4.86 6.51 -11.98
N GLY A 296 -5.11 5.72 -13.03
CA GLY A 296 -4.20 4.69 -13.49
C GLY A 296 -2.94 5.28 -14.12
N PHE A 297 -1.80 4.61 -13.90
CA PHE A 297 -0.53 4.94 -14.56
C PHE A 297 -0.21 3.92 -15.66
N GLU A 298 -0.17 2.63 -15.32
CA GLU A 298 -0.05 1.54 -16.27
C GLU A 298 -1.42 0.88 -16.43
N ALA A 299 -2.05 1.11 -17.58
CA ALA A 299 -3.38 0.58 -17.86
C ALA A 299 -3.52 0.12 -19.32
N TYR A 300 -4.35 -0.89 -19.53
CA TYR A 300 -4.58 -1.52 -20.81
C TYR A 300 -6.07 -1.71 -21.04
N ARG A 301 -6.54 -1.43 -22.26
CA ARG A 301 -7.88 -1.81 -22.66
C ARG A 301 -7.96 -3.33 -22.83
N ILE A 302 -9.07 -3.90 -22.36
CA ILE A 302 -9.41 -5.30 -22.61
C ILE A 302 -10.48 -5.34 -23.69
N LYS A 303 -10.26 -6.17 -24.71
CA LYS A 303 -11.21 -6.41 -25.79
C LYS A 303 -11.25 -7.88 -26.12
N ASN A 304 -12.44 -8.48 -25.97
CA ASN A 304 -12.70 -9.90 -26.24
C ASN A 304 -11.69 -10.86 -25.55
N GLY A 305 -11.38 -10.60 -24.28
CA GLY A 305 -10.50 -11.46 -23.48
C GLY A 305 -9.00 -11.23 -23.68
N GLU A 306 -8.59 -10.17 -24.38
CA GLU A 306 -7.18 -9.87 -24.66
C GLU A 306 -6.84 -8.41 -24.30
N LEU A 307 -5.58 -8.19 -23.86
CA LEU A 307 -5.05 -6.84 -23.70
C LEU A 307 -4.80 -6.24 -25.08
N ASP A 308 -5.39 -5.07 -25.34
CA ASP A 308 -5.30 -4.38 -26.63
C ASP A 308 -4.26 -3.25 -26.58
N ILE A 309 -4.68 -2.06 -26.25
CA ILE A 309 -3.82 -0.86 -26.26
C ILE A 309 -3.58 -0.34 -24.85
N HIS A 310 -2.44 0.34 -24.68
CA HIS A 310 -2.17 1.12 -23.48
C HIS A 310 -3.10 2.34 -23.40
N VAL A 311 -3.72 2.56 -22.26
CA VAL A 311 -4.65 3.66 -22.00
C VAL A 311 -3.99 4.65 -21.04
N ASN A 312 -4.04 5.95 -21.38
CA ASN A 312 -3.49 6.99 -20.52
C ASN A 312 -4.50 7.40 -19.45
N SER A 313 -4.05 7.32 -18.20
CA SER A 313 -4.71 7.90 -17.04
C SER A 313 -6.23 7.60 -16.95
N PRO A 314 -6.68 6.34 -17.06
CA PRO A 314 -8.08 6.01 -16.79
C PRO A 314 -8.41 6.33 -15.32
N VAL A 315 -9.64 6.77 -15.10
CA VAL A 315 -10.13 7.22 -13.77
C VAL A 315 -11.35 6.42 -13.37
#